data_b65908049c5513304dfbdef67c14e45d
#
_entry.id   b65908049c5513304dfbdef67c14e45d
#
_cell.length_a   1.000
_cell.length_b   1.000
_cell.length_c   1.000
_cell.angle_alpha   90.00
_cell.angle_beta   90.00
_cell.angle_gamma   90.00
#
_symmetry.space_group_name_H-M   'P 1'
#
loop_
_entity.id
_entity.type
_entity.pdbx_description
1 polymer ?
#
loop_
_entity_poly.entity_id
_entity_poly.type
_entity_poly.pdbx_seq_one_letter_code
_entity_poly.pdbx_strand_id
1 'polypeptide(L)'
;MKQKFAALLLCAACLVSMIGCGQKSVSSAASSAVSEGAVSSVASQEAAAPEDYLASISGTYVELFPELSKEEYRNIWIDAVTPLAADVDAQTATDMLLGMCMAEPYGPDAAAQYAAVPDSMAFNCSFLGGVAKFVMDGNTITGLDDQGQQVFSHAYKPLDVDNENGFIFYQSEDENSGQFTYFAFSPDTMETTYHLEFRYAEDLADLQSWFEGNYAYWNAAAIAEDYDQETLQNVIELFATENLSDANN
;
A
#
# COMPACT_ATOMS: atom_id res chain seq x y z
N MET A 1 11.18 -29.19 9.69
CA MET A 1 11.47 -28.34 8.53
C MET A 1 10.86 -26.98 8.85
N LYS A 2 11.67 -25.96 9.04
CA LYS A 2 11.20 -24.59 9.35
C LYS A 2 10.89 -23.95 8.01
N GLN A 3 9.61 -23.83 7.67
CA GLN A 3 9.15 -23.03 6.53
C GLN A 3 9.42 -21.56 6.85
N LYS A 4 10.24 -20.93 6.05
CA LYS A 4 10.42 -19.49 6.08
C LYS A 4 9.38 -18.92 5.13
N PHE A 5 8.25 -18.51 5.65
CA PHE A 5 7.37 -17.61 4.93
C PHE A 5 8.03 -16.24 4.96
N ALA A 6 8.60 -15.83 3.84
CA ALA A 6 9.01 -14.45 3.66
C ALA A 6 7.73 -13.62 3.49
N ALA A 7 7.31 -12.99 4.56
CA ALA A 7 6.25 -11.99 4.50
C ALA A 7 6.82 -10.77 3.77
N LEU A 8 6.49 -10.60 2.50
CA LEU A 8 6.74 -9.38 1.78
C LEU A 8 5.51 -8.47 1.87
N LEU A 9 5.78 -7.25 2.26
CA LEU A 9 4.82 -6.18 2.40
C LEU A 9 4.10 -5.87 1.09
N LEU A 10 2.84 -5.50 1.20
CA LEU A 10 2.11 -4.71 0.20
C LEU A 10 2.76 -3.34 -0.06
N CYS A 11 3.72 -2.92 0.72
CA CYS A 11 4.60 -1.79 0.44
C CYS A 11 5.79 -2.23 -0.42
N ALA A 12 5.57 -3.01 -1.47
CA ALA A 12 6.64 -3.50 -2.33
C ALA A 12 7.40 -2.39 -3.09
N ALA A 13 6.88 -1.17 -3.12
CA ALA A 13 7.59 -0.03 -3.71
C ALA A 13 8.74 0.51 -2.85
N CYS A 14 8.82 0.13 -1.57
CA CYS A 14 9.70 0.81 -0.60
C CYS A 14 10.97 0.07 -0.20
N LEU A 15 11.26 -1.11 -0.72
CA LEU A 15 12.44 -1.87 -0.29
C LEU A 15 13.40 -2.23 -1.43
N VAL A 16 13.78 -1.29 -2.26
CA VAL A 16 14.95 -1.46 -3.13
C VAL A 16 16.04 -0.48 -2.71
N SER A 17 17.16 -1.08 -2.27
CA SER A 17 18.49 -0.49 -2.22
C SER A 17 19.03 -0.06 -0.86
N MET A 18 19.40 -1.04 -0.07
CA MET A 18 20.58 -0.93 0.76
C MET A 18 21.67 -1.86 0.18
N ILE A 19 22.31 -1.47 -0.91
CA ILE A 19 23.62 -2.03 -1.27
C ILE A 19 24.62 -0.89 -1.29
N GLY A 20 25.51 -0.95 -0.30
CA GLY A 20 26.53 0.02 0.00
C GLY A 20 27.48 0.31 -1.16
N CYS A 21 27.85 1.56 -1.28
CA CYS A 21 28.99 2.07 -2.02
C CYS A 21 30.29 1.40 -1.60
N GLY A 22 30.88 0.68 -2.53
CA GLY A 22 32.28 0.30 -2.51
C GLY A 22 32.97 0.80 -3.78
N GLN A 23 33.53 1.98 -3.70
CA GLN A 23 34.32 2.60 -4.76
C GLN A 23 35.63 1.84 -5.01
N LYS A 24 35.86 1.37 -6.23
CA LYS A 24 37.21 1.26 -6.80
C LYS A 24 37.20 1.41 -8.31
N SER A 25 37.76 2.50 -8.74
CA SER A 25 38.20 2.78 -10.11
C SER A 25 39.29 1.82 -10.59
N VAL A 26 39.18 1.30 -11.80
CA VAL A 26 40.33 1.18 -12.74
C VAL A 26 39.84 1.17 -14.18
N SER A 27 40.50 1.96 -14.99
CA SER A 27 40.42 2.17 -16.41
C SER A 27 40.85 0.95 -17.23
N SER A 28 40.20 0.68 -18.38
CA SER A 28 40.83 0.67 -19.71
C SER A 28 39.97 0.05 -20.80
N ALA A 29 40.02 0.72 -21.91
CA ALA A 29 39.44 0.57 -23.23
C ALA A 29 39.48 -0.83 -23.87
N ALA A 30 38.51 -1.16 -24.70
CA ALA A 30 38.56 -1.32 -26.16
C ALA A 30 37.32 -2.07 -26.72
N SER A 31 36.60 -1.37 -27.57
CA SER A 31 36.16 -1.71 -28.95
C SER A 31 35.50 -3.09 -29.26
N SER A 32 34.26 -3.10 -29.68
CA SER A 32 33.74 -3.45 -31.01
C SER A 32 32.40 -4.19 -31.00
N ALA A 33 31.45 -3.59 -31.76
CA ALA A 33 30.48 -4.14 -32.68
C ALA A 33 29.22 -4.86 -32.17
N VAL A 34 28.10 -4.10 -32.29
CA VAL A 34 26.79 -4.38 -32.96
C VAL A 34 26.11 -5.73 -32.77
N SER A 35 24.98 -5.70 -32.08
CA SER A 35 23.75 -6.36 -32.51
C SER A 35 22.54 -5.61 -31.94
N GLU A 36 21.72 -5.06 -32.81
CA GLU A 36 20.42 -4.47 -32.51
C GLU A 36 19.47 -5.58 -32.02
N GLY A 37 19.16 -5.56 -30.75
CA GLY A 37 18.03 -6.29 -30.16
C GLY A 37 17.07 -5.24 -29.62
N ALA A 38 15.84 -5.20 -30.16
CA ALA A 38 14.79 -4.32 -29.73
C ALA A 38 14.51 -4.52 -28.22
N VAL A 39 14.99 -3.61 -27.41
CA VAL A 39 14.53 -3.46 -26.02
C VAL A 39 13.20 -2.72 -26.09
N SER A 40 12.12 -3.45 -25.82
CA SER A 40 10.85 -2.85 -25.48
C SER A 40 11.11 -1.93 -24.28
N SER A 41 11.11 -0.63 -24.51
CA SER A 41 11.12 0.36 -23.45
C SER A 41 9.79 0.24 -22.73
N VAL A 42 9.77 -0.36 -21.56
CA VAL A 42 8.73 -0.09 -20.57
C VAL A 42 8.86 1.41 -20.29
N ALA A 43 7.93 2.18 -20.80
CA ALA A 43 7.84 3.60 -20.48
C ALA A 43 7.58 3.68 -18.97
N SER A 44 8.57 4.15 -18.23
CA SER A 44 8.36 4.59 -16.87
C SER A 44 7.30 5.69 -16.95
N GLN A 45 6.10 5.41 -16.49
CA GLN A 45 5.05 6.40 -16.36
C GLN A 45 5.56 7.39 -15.32
N GLU A 46 5.78 8.62 -15.76
CA GLU A 46 6.21 9.72 -14.89
C GLU A 46 5.09 9.89 -13.85
N ALA A 47 5.41 9.68 -12.58
CA ALA A 47 4.45 9.86 -11.49
C ALA A 47 3.84 11.27 -11.61
N ALA A 48 2.51 11.36 -11.52
CA ALA A 48 1.80 12.63 -11.57
C ALA A 48 2.42 13.60 -10.56
N ALA A 49 2.53 14.88 -10.92
CA ALA A 49 3.02 15.88 -10.00
C ALA A 49 2.14 15.90 -8.74
N PRO A 50 2.69 16.10 -7.53
CA PRO A 50 1.91 16.05 -6.28
C PRO A 50 0.64 16.91 -6.28
N GLU A 51 0.65 18.01 -7.00
CA GLU A 51 -0.49 18.92 -7.16
C GLU A 51 -1.68 18.30 -7.89
N ASP A 52 -1.43 17.34 -8.77
CA ASP A 52 -2.45 16.70 -9.60
C ASP A 52 -2.89 15.33 -9.05
N TYR A 53 -2.13 14.74 -8.10
CA TYR A 53 -2.38 13.38 -7.63
C TYR A 53 -3.77 13.23 -6.97
N LEU A 54 -4.15 14.09 -6.01
CA LEU A 54 -5.48 14.02 -5.38
C LEU A 54 -6.61 14.17 -6.41
N ALA A 55 -6.43 15.02 -7.41
CA ALA A 55 -7.41 15.17 -8.48
C ALA A 55 -7.51 13.90 -9.33
N SER A 56 -6.40 13.18 -9.54
CA SER A 56 -6.36 11.94 -10.33
C SER A 56 -7.07 10.77 -9.64
N ILE A 57 -7.16 10.79 -8.30
CA ILE A 57 -7.85 9.78 -7.49
C ILE A 57 -9.22 10.25 -7.00
N SER A 58 -9.87 11.22 -7.69
CA SER A 58 -11.22 11.66 -7.33
C SER A 58 -12.20 10.49 -7.38
N GLY A 59 -12.98 10.30 -6.31
CA GLY A 59 -13.92 9.19 -6.17
C GLY A 59 -14.34 8.94 -4.73
N THR A 60 -15.17 7.92 -4.52
CA THR A 60 -15.56 7.43 -3.20
C THR A 60 -14.88 6.08 -2.95
N TYR A 61 -14.29 5.93 -1.77
CA TYR A 61 -13.48 4.78 -1.40
C TYR A 61 -13.96 4.14 -0.11
N VAL A 62 -13.98 2.83 -0.08
CA VAL A 62 -14.28 1.99 1.09
C VAL A 62 -13.05 1.16 1.49
N GLU A 63 -13.06 0.59 2.69
CA GLU A 63 -11.97 -0.28 3.14
C GLU A 63 -11.80 -1.48 2.21
N LEU A 64 -10.58 -1.73 1.77
CA LEU A 64 -10.25 -2.78 0.80
C LEU A 64 -10.51 -4.18 1.37
N PHE A 65 -9.91 -4.53 2.49
CA PHE A 65 -9.89 -5.91 2.97
C PHE A 65 -11.24 -6.43 3.48
N PRO A 66 -12.12 -5.65 4.12
CA PRO A 66 -13.50 -6.05 4.35
C PRO A 66 -14.28 -6.35 3.08
N GLU A 67 -14.04 -5.59 1.99
CA GLU A 67 -14.63 -5.89 0.68
C GLU A 67 -14.09 -7.22 0.12
N LEU A 68 -12.76 -7.39 0.08
CA LEU A 68 -12.11 -8.59 -0.45
C LEU A 68 -12.44 -9.87 0.36
N SER A 69 -12.79 -9.75 1.64
CA SER A 69 -13.09 -10.88 2.52
C SER A 69 -14.52 -11.39 2.42
N LYS A 70 -15.38 -10.77 1.61
CA LYS A 70 -16.76 -11.23 1.43
C LYS A 70 -16.79 -12.66 0.88
N GLU A 71 -17.69 -13.48 1.42
CA GLU A 71 -17.82 -14.91 1.06
C GLU A 71 -18.03 -15.12 -0.44
N GLU A 72 -18.72 -14.18 -1.10
CA GLU A 72 -18.97 -14.24 -2.55
C GLU A 72 -17.69 -14.20 -3.40
N TYR A 73 -16.59 -13.66 -2.87
CA TYR A 73 -15.29 -13.57 -3.55
C TYR A 73 -14.33 -14.71 -3.18
N ARG A 74 -14.76 -15.62 -2.30
CA ARG A 74 -13.90 -16.70 -1.81
C ARG A 74 -13.32 -17.56 -2.93
N ASN A 75 -14.09 -17.85 -3.96
CA ASN A 75 -13.64 -18.66 -5.10
C ASN A 75 -12.57 -17.92 -5.94
N ILE A 76 -12.67 -16.61 -6.07
CA ILE A 76 -11.66 -15.80 -6.78
C ILE A 76 -10.31 -15.89 -6.07
N TRP A 77 -10.32 -15.79 -4.74
CA TRP A 77 -9.12 -16.00 -3.93
C TRP A 77 -8.53 -17.39 -4.12
N ILE A 78 -9.33 -18.45 -4.04
CA ILE A 78 -8.89 -19.84 -4.22
C ILE A 78 -8.25 -20.03 -5.60
N ASP A 79 -8.87 -19.49 -6.64
CA ASP A 79 -8.36 -19.60 -8.01
C ASP A 79 -7.03 -18.85 -8.18
N ALA A 80 -6.88 -17.65 -7.61
CA ALA A 80 -5.67 -16.85 -7.66
C ALA A 80 -4.51 -17.50 -6.85
N VAL A 81 -4.81 -18.03 -5.67
CA VAL A 81 -3.82 -18.59 -4.74
C VAL A 81 -3.37 -20.00 -5.12
N THR A 82 -4.25 -20.83 -5.72
CA THR A 82 -3.94 -22.24 -6.05
C THR A 82 -2.65 -22.45 -6.83
N PRO A 83 -2.32 -21.68 -7.87
CA PRO A 83 -1.08 -21.86 -8.62
C PRO A 83 0.18 -21.40 -7.86
N LEU A 84 0.02 -20.61 -6.80
CA LEU A 84 1.11 -19.95 -6.07
C LEU A 84 1.42 -20.64 -4.74
N ALA A 85 0.44 -21.28 -4.12
CA ALA A 85 0.57 -21.93 -2.80
C ALA A 85 1.09 -23.37 -2.94
N ALA A 86 2.40 -23.54 -3.17
CA ALA A 86 2.98 -24.86 -3.41
C ALA A 86 2.93 -25.80 -2.21
N ASP A 87 3.05 -25.26 -0.98
CA ASP A 87 3.25 -26.04 0.25
C ASP A 87 2.06 -25.98 1.24
N VAL A 88 1.02 -25.21 0.92
CA VAL A 88 -0.18 -25.00 1.76
C VAL A 88 -1.42 -25.15 0.90
N ASP A 89 -2.51 -25.62 1.45
CA ASP A 89 -3.76 -25.60 0.70
C ASP A 89 -4.26 -24.18 0.47
N ALA A 90 -4.92 -23.94 -0.66
CA ALA A 90 -5.31 -22.60 -1.10
C ALA A 90 -6.26 -21.88 -0.12
N GLN A 91 -7.11 -22.64 0.61
CA GLN A 91 -7.98 -22.09 1.63
C GLN A 91 -7.16 -21.48 2.77
N THR A 92 -6.21 -22.27 3.31
CA THR A 92 -5.32 -21.81 4.38
C THR A 92 -4.47 -20.60 3.94
N ALA A 93 -3.93 -20.65 2.72
CA ALA A 93 -3.14 -19.54 2.20
C ALA A 93 -3.97 -18.26 2.03
N THR A 94 -5.22 -18.38 1.55
CA THR A 94 -6.15 -17.24 1.50
C THR A 94 -6.44 -16.66 2.88
N ASP A 95 -6.72 -17.52 3.87
CA ASP A 95 -6.98 -17.07 5.25
C ASP A 95 -5.77 -16.34 5.86
N MET A 96 -4.56 -16.82 5.54
CA MET A 96 -3.33 -16.17 5.98
C MET A 96 -3.14 -14.79 5.34
N LEU A 97 -3.36 -14.65 4.03
CA LEU A 97 -3.24 -13.38 3.32
C LEU A 97 -4.24 -12.35 3.85
N LEU A 98 -5.51 -12.71 3.95
CA LEU A 98 -6.53 -11.81 4.49
C LEU A 98 -6.22 -11.44 5.94
N GLY A 99 -5.83 -12.41 6.78
CA GLY A 99 -5.46 -12.17 8.16
C GLY A 99 -4.25 -11.26 8.34
N MET A 100 -3.35 -11.23 7.37
CA MET A 100 -2.17 -10.38 7.41
C MET A 100 -2.52 -8.89 7.39
N CYS A 101 -3.50 -8.49 6.59
CA CYS A 101 -3.90 -7.09 6.42
C CYS A 101 -5.10 -6.68 7.29
N MET A 102 -5.74 -7.64 7.94
CA MET A 102 -6.82 -7.41 8.90
C MET A 102 -6.34 -7.60 10.35
N ALA A 103 -5.03 -7.51 10.58
CA ALA A 103 -4.46 -7.73 11.89
C ALA A 103 -4.74 -6.55 12.82
N GLU A 104 -4.92 -6.86 14.08
CA GLU A 104 -4.91 -5.94 15.20
C GLU A 104 -3.92 -6.48 16.27
N PRO A 105 -3.28 -5.63 17.04
CA PRO A 105 -3.37 -4.17 17.12
C PRO A 105 -2.46 -3.43 16.12
N TYR A 106 -2.44 -2.10 16.20
CA TYR A 106 -1.45 -1.21 15.59
C TYR A 106 -0.80 -0.32 16.66
N GLY A 107 0.25 0.41 16.28
CA GLY A 107 0.98 1.29 17.19
C GLY A 107 1.98 0.57 18.09
N PRO A 108 2.36 1.14 19.24
CA PRO A 108 3.40 0.59 20.12
C PRO A 108 3.14 -0.86 20.54
N ASP A 109 1.89 -1.24 20.74
CA ASP A 109 1.50 -2.61 21.11
C ASP A 109 1.75 -3.59 19.97
N ALA A 110 1.44 -3.18 18.72
CA ALA A 110 1.74 -3.97 17.53
C ALA A 110 3.25 -4.12 17.33
N ALA A 111 4.00 -3.04 17.49
CA ALA A 111 5.47 -3.07 17.37
C ALA A 111 6.08 -4.08 18.35
N ALA A 112 5.60 -4.12 19.59
CA ALA A 112 6.06 -5.07 20.61
C ALA A 112 5.66 -6.53 20.28
N GLN A 113 4.43 -6.74 19.78
CA GLN A 113 3.92 -8.05 19.42
C GLN A 113 4.65 -8.62 18.19
N TYR A 114 4.77 -7.84 17.13
CA TYR A 114 5.33 -8.32 15.86
C TYR A 114 6.86 -8.44 15.91
N ALA A 115 7.55 -7.62 16.69
CA ALA A 115 8.98 -7.78 16.95
C ALA A 115 9.33 -9.13 17.57
N ALA A 116 8.40 -9.75 18.31
CA ALA A 116 8.59 -11.07 18.90
C ALA A 116 8.40 -12.22 17.88
N VAL A 117 7.83 -11.95 16.71
CA VAL A 117 7.54 -12.93 15.65
C VAL A 117 7.96 -12.35 14.29
N PRO A 118 9.28 -12.14 14.05
CA PRO A 118 9.78 -11.37 12.90
C PRO A 118 9.45 -11.97 11.53
N ASP A 119 9.11 -13.27 11.46
CA ASP A 119 8.70 -13.93 10.21
C ASP A 119 7.17 -13.87 9.97
N SER A 120 6.44 -13.13 10.80
CA SER A 120 4.98 -12.98 10.73
C SER A 120 4.65 -11.50 10.64
N MET A 121 4.80 -10.93 9.46
CA MET A 121 4.37 -9.55 9.24
C MET A 121 2.86 -9.48 9.09
N ALA A 122 2.26 -8.54 9.81
CA ALA A 122 0.85 -8.27 9.75
C ALA A 122 0.63 -6.76 9.90
N PHE A 123 -0.41 -6.24 9.23
CA PHE A 123 -0.76 -4.83 9.27
C PHE A 123 -2.24 -4.67 9.63
N ASN A 124 -2.54 -3.59 10.30
CA ASN A 124 -3.90 -3.09 10.36
C ASN A 124 -4.11 -2.16 9.15
N CYS A 125 -5.00 -2.56 8.22
CA CYS A 125 -5.29 -1.79 7.01
C CYS A 125 -6.66 -1.09 7.08
N SER A 126 -7.26 -1.00 8.26
CA SER A 126 -8.57 -0.37 8.46
C SER A 126 -8.48 1.16 8.47
N PHE A 127 -9.62 1.79 8.19
CA PHE A 127 -9.76 3.22 8.42
C PHE A 127 -9.86 3.54 9.91
N LEU A 128 -9.24 4.62 10.33
CA LEU A 128 -9.24 5.06 11.72
C LEU A 128 -10.11 6.31 11.91
N GLY A 129 -10.38 6.68 13.16
CA GLY A 129 -11.07 7.93 13.49
C GLY A 129 -12.56 7.95 13.20
N GLY A 130 -13.19 6.77 13.10
CA GLY A 130 -14.64 6.66 12.85
C GLY A 130 -15.04 6.89 11.40
N VAL A 131 -14.08 6.88 10.47
CA VAL A 131 -14.34 6.96 9.04
C VAL A 131 -14.67 5.57 8.50
N ALA A 132 -15.74 5.46 7.72
CA ALA A 132 -16.12 4.27 6.97
C ALA A 132 -15.95 4.45 5.46
N LYS A 133 -15.93 5.70 4.99
CA LYS A 133 -15.70 6.04 3.58
C LYS A 133 -14.89 7.32 3.45
N PHE A 134 -14.02 7.36 2.46
CA PHE A 134 -13.36 8.57 2.01
C PHE A 134 -13.93 9.03 0.67
N VAL A 135 -14.19 10.33 0.55
CA VAL A 135 -14.54 10.98 -0.72
C VAL A 135 -13.41 11.93 -1.07
N MET A 136 -12.77 11.68 -2.21
CA MET A 136 -11.73 12.53 -2.80
C MET A 136 -12.39 13.37 -3.90
N ASP A 137 -12.32 14.71 -3.81
CA ASP A 137 -12.87 15.63 -4.81
C ASP A 137 -11.89 16.78 -5.06
N GLY A 138 -11.13 16.66 -6.14
CA GLY A 138 -10.03 17.58 -6.42
C GLY A 138 -9.00 17.59 -5.29
N ASN A 139 -8.86 18.73 -4.61
CA ASN A 139 -7.98 18.87 -3.45
C ASN A 139 -8.68 18.66 -2.10
N THR A 140 -9.93 18.23 -2.09
CA THR A 140 -10.70 18.03 -0.86
C THR A 140 -10.79 16.56 -0.51
N ILE A 141 -10.52 16.23 0.76
CA ILE A 141 -10.75 14.90 1.33
C ILE A 141 -11.86 15.02 2.37
N THR A 142 -12.89 14.19 2.24
CA THR A 142 -14.01 14.11 3.17
C THR A 142 -14.08 12.69 3.73
N GLY A 143 -14.15 12.55 5.05
CA GLY A 143 -14.45 11.29 5.73
C GLY A 143 -15.92 11.22 6.12
N LEU A 144 -16.55 10.09 5.83
CA LEU A 144 -17.93 9.78 6.23
C LEU A 144 -17.92 8.57 7.17
N ASP A 145 -18.84 8.57 8.16
CA ASP A 145 -19.06 7.42 9.03
C ASP A 145 -19.92 6.33 8.33
N ASP A 146 -20.23 5.25 9.07
CA ASP A 146 -21.05 4.13 8.60
C ASP A 146 -22.52 4.53 8.33
N GLN A 147 -22.96 5.68 8.82
CA GLN A 147 -24.29 6.25 8.58
C GLN A 147 -24.27 7.29 7.44
N GLY A 148 -23.11 7.52 6.82
CA GLY A 148 -22.91 8.52 5.77
C GLY A 148 -22.86 9.95 6.30
N GLN A 149 -22.67 10.16 7.62
CA GLN A 149 -22.51 11.48 8.18
C GLN A 149 -21.05 11.92 8.08
N GLN A 150 -20.86 13.20 7.82
CA GLN A 150 -19.52 13.78 7.68
C GLN A 150 -18.78 13.77 9.04
N VAL A 151 -17.66 13.07 9.08
CA VAL A 151 -16.70 13.09 10.20
C VAL A 151 -15.78 14.31 10.08
N PHE A 152 -15.25 14.53 8.87
CA PHE A 152 -14.47 15.72 8.52
C PHE A 152 -14.59 16.03 7.03
N SER A 153 -14.19 17.26 6.65
CA SER A 153 -14.00 17.65 5.25
C SER A 153 -13.05 18.83 5.20
N HIS A 154 -11.89 18.64 4.57
CA HIS A 154 -10.82 19.63 4.52
C HIS A 154 -10.25 19.73 3.11
N ALA A 155 -9.81 20.93 2.74
CA ALA A 155 -8.96 21.13 1.58
C ALA A 155 -7.50 20.85 1.94
N TYR A 156 -6.76 20.27 1.00
CA TYR A 156 -5.37 19.88 1.19
C TYR A 156 -4.47 20.51 0.14
N LYS A 157 -3.25 20.78 0.54
CA LYS A 157 -2.16 21.22 -0.34
C LYS A 157 -0.99 20.25 -0.28
N PRO A 158 -0.26 20.06 -1.38
CA PRO A 158 0.95 19.26 -1.39
C PRO A 158 1.95 19.77 -0.36
N LEU A 159 2.65 18.81 0.27
CA LEU A 159 3.73 19.08 1.20
C LEU A 159 5.00 18.41 0.69
N ASP A 160 6.04 19.21 0.49
CA ASP A 160 7.35 18.71 0.09
C ASP A 160 8.05 18.09 1.30
N VAL A 161 8.10 16.75 1.31
CA VAL A 161 8.72 15.94 2.36
C VAL A 161 9.77 15.05 1.71
N ASP A 162 11.02 15.22 2.13
CA ASP A 162 12.09 14.31 1.72
C ASP A 162 11.85 12.94 2.34
N ASN A 163 11.54 11.95 1.50
CA ASN A 163 11.28 10.59 1.93
C ASN A 163 11.80 9.57 0.91
N GLU A 164 12.42 8.50 1.42
CA GLU A 164 13.04 7.46 0.59
C GLU A 164 12.00 6.58 -0.12
N ASN A 165 10.77 6.60 0.33
CA ASN A 165 9.70 5.71 -0.11
C ASN A 165 8.84 6.29 -1.23
N GLY A 166 9.09 7.55 -1.62
CA GLY A 166 8.35 8.20 -2.70
C GLY A 166 6.90 8.57 -2.36
N PHE A 167 6.50 8.51 -1.07
CA PHE A 167 5.16 8.90 -0.65
C PHE A 167 4.85 10.34 -1.03
N ILE A 168 3.60 10.60 -1.39
CA ILE A 168 3.06 11.90 -1.74
C ILE A 168 2.34 12.46 -0.51
N PHE A 169 2.90 13.53 0.06
CA PHE A 169 2.39 14.12 1.30
C PHE A 169 1.50 15.32 1.02
N TYR A 170 0.45 15.43 1.86
CA TYR A 170 -0.48 16.55 1.87
C TYR A 170 -0.70 17.07 3.27
N GLN A 171 -0.95 18.35 3.37
CA GLN A 171 -1.33 19.02 4.61
C GLN A 171 -2.67 19.72 4.44
N SER A 172 -3.56 19.58 5.43
CA SER A 172 -4.79 20.34 5.49
C SER A 172 -4.52 21.85 5.50
N GLU A 173 -5.35 22.60 4.80
CA GLU A 173 -5.34 24.07 4.84
C GLU A 173 -6.08 24.64 6.07
N ASP A 174 -6.82 23.79 6.81
CA ASP A 174 -7.53 24.17 8.02
C ASP A 174 -6.63 24.04 9.26
N GLU A 175 -6.80 24.94 10.23
CA GLU A 175 -5.95 25.00 11.43
C GLU A 175 -6.24 23.90 12.47
N ASN A 176 -7.42 23.27 12.43
CA ASN A 176 -7.89 22.33 13.45
C ASN A 176 -8.43 21.04 12.82
N SER A 177 -7.58 20.34 12.10
CA SER A 177 -7.95 19.10 11.40
C SER A 177 -7.68 17.83 12.23
N GLY A 178 -7.07 17.95 13.42
CA GLY A 178 -6.76 16.83 14.33
C GLY A 178 -6.00 15.72 13.59
N GLN A 179 -6.44 14.47 13.76
CA GLN A 179 -5.79 13.32 13.11
C GLN A 179 -5.84 13.35 11.57
N PHE A 180 -6.62 14.25 10.96
CA PHE A 180 -6.70 14.42 9.51
C PHE A 180 -5.87 15.60 9.01
N THR A 181 -4.88 16.07 9.80
CA THR A 181 -4.01 17.19 9.43
C THR A 181 -3.08 16.83 8.27
N TYR A 182 -2.49 15.66 8.30
CA TYR A 182 -1.57 15.19 7.27
C TYR A 182 -2.06 13.90 6.64
N PHE A 183 -1.85 13.78 5.33
CA PHE A 183 -2.00 12.53 4.58
C PHE A 183 -0.69 12.20 3.86
N ALA A 184 -0.39 10.90 3.77
CA ALA A 184 0.69 10.35 2.97
C ALA A 184 0.12 9.21 2.12
N PHE A 185 0.14 9.36 0.81
CA PHE A 185 -0.33 8.35 -0.14
C PHE A 185 0.86 7.56 -0.71
N SER A 186 0.69 6.25 -0.90
CA SER A 186 1.59 5.47 -1.73
C SER A 186 1.62 6.07 -3.16
N PRO A 187 2.78 6.05 -3.83
CA PRO A 187 2.88 6.55 -5.20
C PRO A 187 2.18 5.67 -6.24
N ASP A 188 1.61 4.54 -5.80
CA ASP A 188 0.90 3.62 -6.68
C ASP A 188 -0.33 4.29 -7.30
N THR A 189 -0.69 3.87 -8.49
CA THR A 189 -1.85 4.40 -9.21
C THR A 189 -2.97 3.37 -9.28
N MET A 190 -4.22 3.84 -9.32
CA MET A 190 -5.39 2.97 -9.48
C MET A 190 -5.33 2.10 -10.74
N GLU A 191 -4.64 2.55 -11.80
CA GLU A 191 -4.47 1.80 -13.04
C GLU A 191 -3.51 0.62 -12.92
N THR A 192 -2.60 0.66 -11.95
CA THR A 192 -1.55 -0.37 -11.77
C THR A 192 -1.81 -1.28 -10.59
N THR A 193 -2.38 -0.76 -9.51
CA THR A 193 -2.60 -1.50 -8.27
C THR A 193 -4.07 -1.72 -7.93
N TYR A 194 -4.98 -1.02 -8.63
CA TYR A 194 -6.44 -1.14 -8.49
C TYR A 194 -6.99 -0.73 -7.12
N HIS A 195 -6.15 -0.19 -6.25
CA HIS A 195 -6.49 0.26 -4.89
C HIS A 195 -5.63 1.44 -4.48
N LEU A 196 -5.95 2.04 -3.35
CA LEU A 196 -5.16 3.10 -2.72
C LEU A 196 -4.61 2.62 -1.39
N GLU A 197 -3.39 3.02 -1.10
CA GLU A 197 -2.77 2.89 0.20
C GLU A 197 -2.38 4.26 0.73
N PHE A 198 -2.74 4.55 1.98
CA PHE A 198 -2.43 5.84 2.58
C PHE A 198 -2.45 5.81 4.09
N ARG A 199 -1.81 6.80 4.67
CA ARG A 199 -1.77 7.05 6.11
C ARG A 199 -2.22 8.47 6.40
N TYR A 200 -2.72 8.72 7.62
CA TYR A 200 -3.06 10.06 8.07
C TYR A 200 -2.84 10.19 9.57
N ALA A 201 -2.41 11.38 10.02
CA ALA A 201 -2.13 11.67 11.42
C ALA A 201 -2.18 13.18 11.69
N GLU A 202 -2.27 13.52 12.98
CA GLU A 202 -2.11 14.89 13.44
C GLU A 202 -0.67 15.38 13.31
N ASP A 203 0.30 14.50 13.58
CA ASP A 203 1.73 14.79 13.49
C ASP A 203 2.37 14.15 12.26
N LEU A 204 3.09 14.94 11.48
CA LEU A 204 3.81 14.45 10.30
C LEU A 204 4.82 13.34 10.62
N ALA A 205 5.47 13.41 11.77
CA ALA A 205 6.45 12.42 12.21
C ALA A 205 5.84 11.02 12.37
N ASP A 206 4.57 10.92 12.76
CA ASP A 206 3.85 9.66 12.90
C ASP A 206 3.61 8.96 11.55
N LEU A 207 3.65 9.70 10.43
CA LEU A 207 3.49 9.13 9.09
C LEU A 207 4.80 8.58 8.51
N GLN A 208 5.94 9.03 9.00
CA GLN A 208 7.26 8.70 8.46
C GLN A 208 7.81 7.37 8.97
N SER A 209 7.29 6.87 10.10
CA SER A 209 7.71 5.59 10.67
C SER A 209 6.65 4.50 10.49
N TRP A 210 7.06 3.36 9.91
CA TRP A 210 6.18 2.21 9.66
C TRP A 210 6.14 1.22 10.81
N PHE A 211 7.23 1.10 11.55
CA PHE A 211 7.45 0.05 12.54
C PHE A 211 7.59 0.56 13.96
N GLU A 212 7.51 1.87 14.15
CA GLU A 212 7.64 2.53 15.44
C GLU A 212 6.59 3.62 15.60
N GLY A 213 6.32 4.03 16.85
CA GLY A 213 5.43 5.16 17.15
C GLY A 213 3.96 4.78 17.23
N ASN A 214 3.12 5.81 17.20
CA ASN A 214 1.69 5.71 17.48
C ASN A 214 0.89 4.95 16.41
N TYR A 215 1.41 4.87 15.19
CA TYR A 215 0.76 4.24 14.04
C TYR A 215 1.63 3.13 13.44
N ALA A 216 2.53 2.54 14.22
CA ALA A 216 3.33 1.41 13.78
C ALA A 216 2.43 0.26 13.29
N TYR A 217 2.78 -0.37 12.17
CA TYR A 217 2.04 -1.47 11.56
C TYR A 217 0.60 -1.11 11.15
N TRP A 218 0.35 0.15 10.81
CA TRP A 218 -0.92 0.60 10.24
C TRP A 218 -0.71 1.29 8.89
N ASN A 219 -1.50 0.91 7.90
CA ASN A 219 -1.56 1.54 6.58
C ASN A 219 -2.95 1.31 5.99
N ALA A 220 -3.77 2.35 5.92
CA ALA A 220 -5.11 2.24 5.36
C ALA A 220 -5.06 1.78 3.90
N ALA A 221 -5.90 0.82 3.55
CA ALA A 221 -6.06 0.36 2.18
C ALA A 221 -7.51 0.52 1.73
N ALA A 222 -7.71 1.07 0.53
CA ALA A 222 -9.01 1.46 0.01
C ALA A 222 -9.24 1.00 -1.43
N ILE A 223 -10.48 0.65 -1.75
CA ILE A 223 -10.94 0.38 -3.12
C ILE A 223 -12.06 1.36 -3.48
N ALA A 224 -12.20 1.71 -4.76
CA ALA A 224 -13.32 2.54 -5.21
C ALA A 224 -14.67 1.86 -4.86
N GLU A 225 -15.63 2.61 -4.33
CA GLU A 225 -16.93 2.05 -3.92
C GLU A 225 -17.71 1.42 -5.09
N ASP A 226 -17.50 1.95 -6.30
CA ASP A 226 -18.12 1.50 -7.54
C ASP A 226 -17.26 0.49 -8.34
N TYR A 227 -16.33 -0.19 -7.67
CA TYR A 227 -15.47 -1.20 -8.30
C TYR A 227 -16.29 -2.25 -9.03
N ASP A 228 -15.79 -2.71 -10.16
CA ASP A 228 -16.35 -3.84 -10.89
C ASP A 228 -15.65 -5.16 -10.52
N GLN A 229 -16.19 -6.27 -11.01
CA GLN A 229 -15.65 -7.60 -10.72
C GLN A 229 -14.23 -7.78 -11.29
N GLU A 230 -13.90 -7.12 -12.40
CA GLU A 230 -12.57 -7.21 -13.01
C GLU A 230 -11.54 -6.51 -12.12
N THR A 231 -11.84 -5.32 -11.63
CA THR A 231 -10.99 -4.58 -10.68
C THR A 231 -10.72 -5.41 -9.42
N LEU A 232 -11.78 -6.00 -8.84
CA LEU A 232 -11.65 -6.84 -7.65
C LEU A 232 -10.79 -8.08 -7.91
N GLN A 233 -10.97 -8.75 -9.05
CA GLN A 233 -10.16 -9.90 -9.43
C GLN A 233 -8.69 -9.50 -9.59
N ASN A 234 -8.42 -8.40 -10.27
CA ASN A 234 -7.07 -7.90 -10.49
C ASN A 234 -6.35 -7.57 -9.17
N VAL A 235 -7.03 -6.94 -8.22
CA VAL A 235 -6.46 -6.66 -6.90
C VAL A 235 -6.14 -7.94 -6.12
N ILE A 236 -7.02 -8.94 -6.17
CA ILE A 236 -6.80 -10.25 -5.52
C ILE A 236 -5.59 -10.97 -6.15
N GLU A 237 -5.52 -11.02 -7.48
CA GLU A 237 -4.43 -11.67 -8.21
C GLU A 237 -3.09 -10.98 -7.96
N LEU A 238 -3.08 -9.64 -7.95
CA LEU A 238 -1.89 -8.84 -7.63
C LEU A 238 -1.40 -9.15 -6.22
N PHE A 239 -2.29 -9.05 -5.23
CA PHE A 239 -1.95 -9.28 -3.83
C PHE A 239 -1.47 -10.72 -3.57
N ALA A 240 -2.14 -11.73 -4.14
CA ALA A 240 -1.70 -13.12 -4.05
C ALA A 240 -0.31 -13.32 -4.69
N THR A 241 -0.06 -12.71 -5.86
CA THR A 241 1.20 -12.83 -6.57
C THR A 241 2.35 -12.20 -5.80
N GLU A 242 2.17 -10.99 -5.28
CA GLU A 242 3.20 -10.27 -4.53
C GLU A 242 3.60 -10.99 -3.24
N ASN A 243 2.66 -11.67 -2.61
CA ASN A 243 2.92 -12.32 -1.32
C ASN A 243 3.27 -13.80 -1.40
N LEU A 244 2.94 -14.50 -2.49
CA LEU A 244 3.15 -15.95 -2.61
C LEU A 244 4.10 -16.35 -3.74
N SER A 245 4.45 -15.47 -4.70
CA SER A 245 5.34 -15.88 -5.77
C SER A 245 6.79 -16.01 -5.31
N ASP A 246 7.49 -17.03 -5.82
CA ASP A 246 8.92 -17.25 -5.57
C ASP A 246 9.82 -16.12 -6.12
N ALA A 247 9.27 -15.19 -6.90
CA ALA A 247 10.02 -14.07 -7.47
C ALA A 247 10.54 -13.09 -6.39
N ASN A 248 10.05 -13.22 -5.16
CA ASN A 248 10.44 -12.40 -4.01
C ASN A 248 11.33 -13.15 -2.98
N ASN A 249 11.81 -14.35 -3.32
CA ASN A 249 12.75 -15.14 -2.49
C ASN A 249 14.22 -15.02 -2.95
#